data_5cc37ba4a2ea9801b1d15fc4beaca26a
#
_entry.id   5cc37ba4a2ea9801b1d15fc4beaca26a
#
_cell.length_a   1.000
_cell.length_b   1.000
_cell.length_c   1.000
_cell.angle_alpha   90.00
_cell.angle_beta   90.00
_cell.angle_gamma   90.00
#
_symmetry.space_group_name_H-M   'P 1'
#
loop_
_entity.id
_entity.type
_entity.pdbx_description
1 polymer ?
#
loop_
_entity_poly.entity_id
_entity_poly.type
_entity_poly.pdbx_seq_one_letter_code
_entity_poly.pdbx_strand_id
1 'polypeptide(L)'
;MKNFVEELRWRGMLAQIMPGTEELLQKEMVSAYLGTDPTADSLHIGHLCGIMMLRHLQRCGHKPYLLVGGATGMIGDPSGKSQERNLLDAETLYHNQEAIKKQVSKFLDFDGSEPNKAEMVNNYDWMKDFTFLDFARVVGKHITVNYMMAKDSVQKRLNGEARDGLSFTEFTYQLLQGYDFLYQYEKFGVKLQLGGNDQWGNMTTGTELIRRTLGSEAEAYCLTCPLITKADGKKFGKTESGNIWLDRNRTTPYAFYQFWLNVSDEDAEKYIKIFTSLEKDVIDALIEEHRQDPGRRTLQRRLAEEVTRMVHSQDDLDMAVAASNILFGKSTKENLLQLDEQTFTDVFKDVPHYEASKDILGQPAVEVFNQEGMQIFPSKSEMRKLVRGGGVSLNKEKLAAFDQPVTADDLIDGKYLLVQKGKKNYSLIIVK
;
A
#
# COMPACT_ATOMS: atom_id res chain seq x y z
N MET A 1 -28.22 -5.49 9.17
CA MET A 1 -26.95 -5.24 8.44
C MET A 1 -26.75 -3.75 8.32
N LYS A 2 -25.52 -3.23 8.45
CA LYS A 2 -25.20 -1.83 8.07
C LYS A 2 -25.34 -1.70 6.56
N ASN A 3 -25.80 -0.53 6.08
CA ASN A 3 -25.91 -0.29 4.63
C ASN A 3 -24.51 -0.07 4.03
N PHE A 4 -24.06 -1.02 3.21
CA PHE A 4 -22.73 -0.98 2.59
C PHE A 4 -22.57 0.19 1.61
N VAL A 5 -23.58 0.51 0.83
CA VAL A 5 -23.52 1.60 -0.14
C VAL A 5 -23.42 2.96 0.57
N GLU A 6 -24.17 3.16 1.65
CA GLU A 6 -24.06 4.36 2.49
C GLU A 6 -22.69 4.44 3.18
N GLU A 7 -22.14 3.28 3.62
CA GLU A 7 -20.79 3.23 4.20
C GLU A 7 -19.75 3.72 3.19
N LEU A 8 -19.81 3.25 1.94
CA LEU A 8 -18.90 3.71 0.90
C LEU A 8 -19.14 5.18 0.49
N ARG A 9 -20.40 5.62 0.48
CA ARG A 9 -20.77 6.99 0.08
C ARG A 9 -20.18 8.04 1.02
N TRP A 10 -20.39 7.91 2.33
CA TRP A 10 -19.84 8.89 3.27
C TRP A 10 -18.32 8.82 3.40
N ARG A 11 -17.70 7.66 3.11
CA ARG A 11 -16.24 7.52 3.06
C ARG A 11 -15.62 8.12 1.79
N GLY A 12 -16.42 8.47 0.79
CA GLY A 12 -15.93 8.91 -0.51
C GLY A 12 -15.33 7.76 -1.34
N MET A 13 -15.78 6.53 -1.08
CA MET A 13 -15.32 5.31 -1.76
C MET A 13 -16.28 4.82 -2.85
N LEU A 14 -17.34 5.54 -3.16
CA LEU A 14 -18.29 5.19 -4.22
C LEU A 14 -18.08 6.08 -5.44
N ALA A 15 -17.74 5.49 -6.59
CA ALA A 15 -17.62 6.19 -7.89
C ALA A 15 -18.79 5.87 -8.81
N GLN A 16 -18.97 4.62 -9.19
CA GLN A 16 -20.08 4.16 -10.03
C GLN A 16 -20.75 2.96 -9.38
N ILE A 17 -22.06 2.85 -9.60
CA ILE A 17 -22.90 1.76 -9.11
C ILE A 17 -23.95 1.43 -10.15
N MET A 18 -24.17 0.15 -10.46
CA MET A 18 -25.26 -0.27 -11.33
C MET A 18 -26.60 -0.14 -10.62
N PRO A 19 -27.67 0.29 -11.34
CA PRO A 19 -29.03 0.29 -10.80
C PRO A 19 -29.44 -1.09 -10.28
N GLY A 20 -30.13 -1.14 -9.13
CA GLY A 20 -30.54 -2.39 -8.47
C GLY A 20 -29.52 -2.96 -7.47
N THR A 21 -28.27 -2.46 -7.47
CA THR A 21 -27.22 -2.95 -6.54
C THR A 21 -27.56 -2.66 -5.08
N GLU A 22 -28.04 -1.45 -4.78
CA GLU A 22 -28.34 -1.05 -3.40
C GLU A 22 -29.54 -1.80 -2.85
N GLU A 23 -30.55 -2.02 -3.66
CA GLU A 23 -31.73 -2.79 -3.33
C GLU A 23 -31.38 -4.26 -3.04
N LEU A 24 -30.49 -4.87 -3.84
CA LEU A 24 -30.01 -6.23 -3.62
C LEU A 24 -29.26 -6.34 -2.29
N LEU A 25 -28.34 -5.42 -2.01
CA LEU A 25 -27.54 -5.40 -0.78
C LEU A 25 -28.37 -5.16 0.49
N GLN A 26 -29.53 -4.51 0.37
CA GLN A 26 -30.46 -4.33 1.49
C GLN A 26 -31.36 -5.56 1.71
N LYS A 27 -31.59 -6.35 0.67
CA LYS A 27 -32.52 -7.48 0.67
C LYS A 27 -31.91 -8.75 1.25
N GLU A 28 -30.63 -9.01 0.94
CA GLU A 28 -29.98 -10.28 1.31
C GLU A 28 -28.47 -10.12 1.57
N MET A 29 -27.87 -11.16 2.16
CA MET A 29 -26.41 -11.28 2.19
C MET A 29 -25.90 -11.57 0.79
N VAL A 30 -25.10 -10.65 0.25
CA VAL A 30 -24.56 -10.74 -1.11
C VAL A 30 -23.11 -11.23 -1.05
N SER A 31 -22.77 -12.18 -1.92
CA SER A 31 -21.38 -12.50 -2.21
C SER A 31 -20.85 -11.54 -3.27
N ALA A 32 -19.71 -10.88 -2.95
CA ALA A 32 -19.05 -9.96 -3.86
C ALA A 32 -17.55 -10.27 -3.98
N TYR A 33 -16.97 -10.00 -5.16
CA TYR A 33 -15.55 -10.23 -5.36
C TYR A 33 -14.79 -8.99 -5.84
N LEU A 34 -13.49 -8.98 -5.52
CA LEU A 34 -12.51 -8.06 -6.08
C LEU A 34 -11.34 -8.87 -6.60
N GLY A 35 -10.91 -8.61 -7.84
CA GLY A 35 -9.77 -9.25 -8.47
C GLY A 35 -8.49 -8.44 -8.29
N THR A 36 -7.37 -9.14 -8.11
CA THR A 36 -6.02 -8.55 -8.12
C THR A 36 -5.05 -9.47 -8.85
N ASP A 37 -4.33 -8.92 -9.84
CA ASP A 37 -3.27 -9.65 -10.54
C ASP A 37 -1.98 -9.64 -9.69
N PRO A 38 -1.32 -10.79 -9.51
CA PRO A 38 -0.13 -10.94 -8.68
C PRO A 38 1.14 -10.47 -9.40
N THR A 39 1.19 -9.18 -9.76
CA THR A 39 2.28 -8.57 -10.54
C THR A 39 3.57 -8.33 -9.72
N ALA A 40 3.52 -8.52 -8.42
CA ALA A 40 4.64 -8.48 -7.48
C ALA A 40 4.32 -9.35 -6.26
N ASP A 41 5.34 -9.69 -5.48
CA ASP A 41 5.22 -10.45 -4.22
C ASP A 41 4.66 -9.60 -3.05
N SER A 42 4.25 -8.39 -3.31
CA SER A 42 3.58 -7.50 -2.36
C SER A 42 2.55 -6.63 -3.04
N LEU A 43 1.49 -6.33 -2.32
CA LEU A 43 0.59 -5.23 -2.62
C LEU A 43 1.22 -3.91 -2.15
N HIS A 44 0.79 -2.81 -2.74
CA HIS A 44 1.15 -1.46 -2.30
C HIS A 44 -0.12 -0.67 -1.91
N ILE A 45 0.04 0.50 -1.30
CA ILE A 45 -1.10 1.29 -0.79
C ILE A 45 -2.13 1.66 -1.87
N GLY A 46 -1.77 1.63 -3.15
CA GLY A 46 -2.74 1.81 -4.25
C GLY A 46 -3.80 0.70 -4.32
N HIS A 47 -3.47 -0.53 -3.91
CA HIS A 47 -4.43 -1.64 -3.83
C HIS A 47 -5.29 -1.58 -2.55
N LEU A 48 -4.82 -0.84 -1.54
CA LEU A 48 -5.45 -0.84 -0.22
C LEU A 48 -6.91 -0.32 -0.26
N CYS A 49 -7.23 0.60 -1.17
CA CYS A 49 -8.60 1.08 -1.33
C CYS A 49 -9.58 -0.06 -1.68
N GLY A 50 -9.20 -0.92 -2.64
CA GLY A 50 -10.02 -2.09 -3.00
C GLY A 50 -10.14 -3.10 -1.86
N ILE A 51 -9.05 -3.35 -1.13
CA ILE A 51 -9.06 -4.23 0.05
C ILE A 51 -9.97 -3.66 1.13
N MET A 52 -9.94 -2.34 1.36
CA MET A 52 -10.83 -1.68 2.32
C MET A 52 -12.29 -1.76 1.91
N MET A 53 -12.62 -1.76 0.60
CA MET A 53 -13.98 -2.05 0.15
C MET A 53 -14.44 -3.45 0.58
N LEU A 54 -13.62 -4.48 0.34
CA LEU A 54 -13.94 -5.84 0.80
C LEU A 54 -14.08 -5.92 2.33
N ARG A 55 -13.23 -5.21 3.07
CA ARG A 55 -13.30 -5.13 4.52
C ARG A 55 -14.62 -4.50 4.99
N HIS A 56 -15.02 -3.38 4.39
CA HIS A 56 -16.30 -2.74 4.71
C HIS A 56 -17.48 -3.60 4.29
N LEU A 57 -17.40 -4.29 3.15
CA LEU A 57 -18.41 -5.26 2.71
C LEU A 57 -18.63 -6.34 3.79
N GLN A 58 -17.53 -6.96 4.28
CA GLN A 58 -17.60 -7.97 5.33
C GLN A 58 -18.18 -7.43 6.63
N ARG A 59 -17.75 -6.23 7.06
CA ARG A 59 -18.28 -5.56 8.26
C ARG A 59 -19.76 -5.18 8.15
N CYS A 60 -20.26 -5.00 6.94
CA CYS A 60 -21.69 -4.78 6.68
C CYS A 60 -22.50 -6.07 6.59
N GLY A 61 -21.88 -7.24 6.78
CA GLY A 61 -22.57 -8.53 6.83
C GLY A 61 -22.67 -9.26 5.49
N HIS A 62 -21.93 -8.81 4.46
CA HIS A 62 -21.85 -9.45 3.15
C HIS A 62 -20.59 -10.31 3.03
N LYS A 63 -20.57 -11.24 2.06
CA LYS A 63 -19.49 -12.21 1.90
C LYS A 63 -18.45 -11.76 0.86
N PRO A 64 -17.21 -11.45 1.26
CA PRO A 64 -16.15 -11.07 0.33
C PRO A 64 -15.44 -12.29 -0.27
N TYR A 65 -15.18 -12.23 -1.56
CA TYR A 65 -14.23 -13.08 -2.29
C TYR A 65 -13.05 -12.22 -2.76
N LEU A 66 -11.83 -12.68 -2.51
CA LEU A 66 -10.64 -12.16 -3.15
C LEU A 66 -10.24 -13.09 -4.29
N LEU A 67 -10.32 -12.61 -5.53
CA LEU A 67 -9.82 -13.33 -6.69
C LEU A 67 -8.36 -12.94 -6.92
N VAL A 68 -7.49 -13.94 -6.91
CA VAL A 68 -6.10 -13.78 -7.35
C VAL A 68 -6.01 -14.18 -8.81
N GLY A 69 -5.50 -13.27 -9.63
CA GLY A 69 -5.41 -13.42 -11.07
C GLY A 69 -4.23 -14.29 -11.52
N GLY A 70 -4.24 -15.59 -11.20
CA GLY A 70 -3.18 -16.50 -11.64
C GLY A 70 -3.13 -16.65 -13.16
N ALA A 71 -4.28 -16.74 -13.84
CA ALA A 71 -4.36 -16.78 -15.29
C ALA A 71 -4.26 -15.37 -15.90
N THR A 72 -5.03 -14.40 -15.39
CA THR A 72 -5.02 -13.02 -15.91
C THR A 72 -3.70 -12.30 -15.70
N GLY A 73 -2.95 -12.63 -14.65
CA GLY A 73 -1.59 -12.15 -14.41
C GLY A 73 -0.58 -12.60 -15.49
N MET A 74 -0.84 -13.70 -16.18
CA MET A 74 -0.04 -14.14 -17.35
C MET A 74 -0.33 -13.32 -18.61
N ILE A 75 -1.47 -12.61 -18.66
CA ILE A 75 -1.92 -11.84 -19.81
C ILE A 75 -1.62 -10.34 -19.61
N GLY A 76 -1.96 -9.81 -18.45
CA GLY A 76 -1.78 -8.41 -18.07
C GLY A 76 -2.94 -7.49 -18.48
N ASP A 77 -3.52 -6.82 -17.49
CA ASP A 77 -4.63 -5.88 -17.66
C ASP A 77 -4.16 -4.59 -18.36
N PRO A 78 -4.75 -4.19 -19.51
CA PRO A 78 -4.43 -2.96 -20.21
C PRO A 78 -5.09 -1.71 -19.61
N SER A 79 -6.05 -1.85 -18.69
CA SER A 79 -6.81 -0.75 -18.12
C SER A 79 -5.93 0.27 -17.41
N GLY A 80 -6.06 1.56 -17.77
CA GLY A 80 -5.27 2.65 -17.20
C GLY A 80 -3.78 2.63 -17.55
N LYS A 81 -3.36 1.86 -18.56
CA LYS A 81 -1.97 1.72 -19.01
C LYS A 81 -1.77 2.23 -20.43
N SER A 82 -0.57 2.75 -20.70
CA SER A 82 -0.14 3.22 -22.03
C SER A 82 0.84 2.27 -22.73
N GLN A 83 1.31 1.22 -22.04
CA GLN A 83 2.28 0.24 -22.54
C GLN A 83 1.87 -1.17 -22.13
N GLU A 84 2.23 -2.16 -22.96
CA GLU A 84 2.04 -3.58 -22.65
C GLU A 84 2.88 -4.01 -21.45
N ARG A 85 2.38 -4.97 -20.66
CA ARG A 85 3.08 -5.51 -19.49
C ARG A 85 4.05 -6.61 -19.90
N ASN A 86 5.17 -6.70 -19.18
CA ASN A 86 6.02 -7.89 -19.22
C ASN A 86 5.26 -9.07 -18.62
N LEU A 87 5.25 -10.18 -19.34
CA LEU A 87 4.64 -11.43 -18.88
C LEU A 87 5.53 -12.06 -17.80
N LEU A 88 4.89 -12.52 -16.73
CA LEU A 88 5.56 -13.25 -15.64
C LEU A 88 5.50 -14.76 -15.91
N ASP A 89 6.49 -15.49 -15.46
CA ASP A 89 6.47 -16.96 -15.48
C ASP A 89 5.58 -17.53 -14.36
N ALA A 90 5.22 -18.82 -14.48
CA ALA A 90 4.29 -19.47 -13.56
C ALA A 90 4.84 -19.59 -12.13
N GLU A 91 6.15 -19.75 -11.95
CA GLU A 91 6.78 -19.86 -10.63
C GLU A 91 6.72 -18.52 -9.89
N THR A 92 7.09 -17.43 -10.56
CA THR A 92 6.97 -16.06 -10.03
C THR A 92 5.53 -15.72 -9.66
N LEU A 93 4.57 -16.06 -10.51
CA LEU A 93 3.15 -15.82 -10.23
C LEU A 93 2.67 -16.59 -9.00
N TYR A 94 3.04 -17.86 -8.86
CA TYR A 94 2.69 -18.67 -7.69
C TYR A 94 3.29 -18.08 -6.39
N HIS A 95 4.57 -17.70 -6.42
CA HIS A 95 5.23 -17.04 -5.30
C HIS A 95 4.49 -15.75 -4.89
N ASN A 96 4.17 -14.92 -5.86
CA ASN A 96 3.45 -13.66 -5.63
C ASN A 96 2.05 -13.90 -5.04
N GLN A 97 1.33 -14.93 -5.50
CA GLN A 97 0.00 -15.29 -5.00
C GLN A 97 0.02 -15.62 -3.51
N GLU A 98 0.97 -16.45 -3.08
CA GLU A 98 1.09 -16.84 -1.66
C GLU A 98 1.44 -15.64 -0.78
N ALA A 99 2.30 -14.74 -1.26
CA ALA A 99 2.65 -13.52 -0.55
C ALA A 99 1.42 -12.58 -0.40
N ILE A 100 0.64 -12.38 -1.47
CA ILE A 100 -0.59 -11.57 -1.44
C ILE A 100 -1.62 -12.18 -0.47
N LYS A 101 -1.80 -13.50 -0.51
CA LYS A 101 -2.71 -14.21 0.41
C LYS A 101 -2.39 -13.90 1.87
N LYS A 102 -1.12 -14.00 2.24
CA LYS A 102 -0.65 -13.70 3.60
C LYS A 102 -0.89 -12.23 3.99
N GLN A 103 -0.75 -11.31 3.04
CA GLN A 103 -1.01 -9.89 3.31
C GLN A 103 -2.49 -9.60 3.52
N VAL A 104 -3.36 -10.11 2.64
CA VAL A 104 -4.81 -9.81 2.71
C VAL A 104 -5.49 -10.46 3.90
N SER A 105 -4.98 -11.58 4.43
CA SER A 105 -5.50 -12.22 5.64
C SER A 105 -5.46 -11.33 6.91
N LYS A 106 -4.71 -10.23 6.89
CA LYS A 106 -4.73 -9.22 7.96
C LYS A 106 -5.96 -8.29 7.91
N PHE A 107 -6.63 -8.21 6.78
CA PHE A 107 -7.73 -7.27 6.55
C PHE A 107 -9.10 -7.92 6.60
N LEU A 108 -9.19 -9.19 6.24
CA LEU A 108 -10.43 -9.95 6.10
C LEU A 108 -10.39 -11.16 7.03
N ASP A 109 -11.54 -11.51 7.55
CA ASP A 109 -11.72 -12.73 8.33
C ASP A 109 -12.01 -13.92 7.40
N PHE A 110 -11.01 -14.80 7.25
CA PHE A 110 -11.08 -16.04 6.47
C PHE A 110 -11.40 -17.26 7.32
N ASP A 111 -11.18 -17.18 8.63
CA ASP A 111 -11.22 -18.33 9.53
C ASP A 111 -12.46 -18.35 10.44
N GLY A 112 -13.24 -17.27 10.43
CA GLY A 112 -14.43 -17.11 11.25
C GLY A 112 -15.51 -18.16 10.98
N SER A 113 -16.40 -18.34 11.95
CA SER A 113 -17.57 -19.22 11.86
C SER A 113 -18.78 -18.60 11.16
N GLU A 114 -18.72 -17.27 10.93
CA GLU A 114 -19.85 -16.53 10.36
C GLU A 114 -20.06 -16.85 8.86
N PRO A 115 -21.30 -16.84 8.38
CA PRO A 115 -21.61 -17.15 7.00
C PRO A 115 -20.90 -16.24 5.97
N ASN A 116 -20.56 -15.03 6.38
CA ASN A 116 -19.87 -14.02 5.58
C ASN A 116 -18.34 -14.03 5.73
N LYS A 117 -17.76 -15.13 6.20
CA LYS A 117 -16.30 -15.28 6.16
C LYS A 117 -15.76 -15.13 4.75
N ALA A 118 -14.59 -14.52 4.63
CA ALA A 118 -13.94 -14.29 3.35
C ALA A 118 -13.50 -15.61 2.69
N GLU A 119 -13.46 -15.63 1.38
CA GLU A 119 -12.85 -16.70 0.62
C GLU A 119 -11.84 -16.13 -0.39
N MET A 120 -10.81 -16.93 -0.68
CA MET A 120 -9.82 -16.60 -1.70
C MET A 120 -9.91 -17.64 -2.80
N VAL A 121 -9.96 -17.17 -4.05
CA VAL A 121 -10.05 -18.02 -5.24
C VAL A 121 -8.97 -17.60 -6.25
N ASN A 122 -8.57 -18.52 -7.12
CA ASN A 122 -7.57 -18.30 -8.15
C ASN A 122 -8.18 -18.62 -9.53
N ASN A 123 -8.21 -17.67 -10.44
CA ASN A 123 -8.77 -17.92 -11.77
C ASN A 123 -7.95 -18.90 -12.62
N TYR A 124 -6.72 -19.20 -12.25
CA TYR A 124 -5.96 -20.28 -12.88
C TYR A 124 -6.65 -21.65 -12.74
N ASP A 125 -7.38 -21.87 -11.63
CA ASP A 125 -8.04 -23.16 -11.35
C ASP A 125 -9.12 -23.52 -12.38
N TRP A 126 -9.79 -22.54 -12.97
CA TRP A 126 -10.80 -22.77 -14.00
C TRP A 126 -10.38 -22.39 -15.42
N MET A 127 -9.25 -21.68 -15.58
CA MET A 127 -8.77 -21.26 -16.89
C MET A 127 -7.69 -22.19 -17.47
N LYS A 128 -6.90 -22.89 -16.63
CA LYS A 128 -5.77 -23.70 -17.07
C LYS A 128 -6.11 -24.80 -18.08
N ASP A 129 -7.29 -25.37 -17.94
CA ASP A 129 -7.77 -26.46 -18.82
C ASP A 129 -8.72 -25.95 -19.91
N PHE A 130 -8.95 -24.64 -20.00
CA PHE A 130 -9.89 -24.02 -20.93
C PHE A 130 -9.19 -23.76 -22.27
N THR A 131 -9.50 -24.58 -23.26
CA THR A 131 -8.85 -24.45 -24.58
C THR A 131 -9.30 -23.17 -25.30
N PHE A 132 -8.49 -22.67 -26.22
CA PHE A 132 -8.86 -21.52 -27.06
C PHE A 132 -10.17 -21.73 -27.81
N LEU A 133 -10.40 -22.96 -28.30
CA LEU A 133 -11.65 -23.29 -29.00
C LEU A 133 -12.85 -23.25 -28.05
N ASP A 134 -12.71 -23.76 -26.85
CA ASP A 134 -13.76 -23.71 -25.84
C ASP A 134 -14.06 -22.26 -25.44
N PHE A 135 -13.01 -21.46 -25.21
CA PHE A 135 -13.15 -20.05 -24.90
C PHE A 135 -13.90 -19.29 -26.00
N ALA A 136 -13.52 -19.49 -27.26
CA ALA A 136 -14.20 -18.87 -28.41
C ALA A 136 -15.69 -19.28 -28.50
N ARG A 137 -15.99 -20.55 -28.18
CA ARG A 137 -17.39 -21.07 -28.22
C ARG A 137 -18.22 -20.66 -27.02
N VAL A 138 -17.66 -20.67 -25.82
CA VAL A 138 -18.41 -20.45 -24.56
C VAL A 138 -18.50 -18.95 -24.23
N VAL A 139 -17.43 -18.21 -24.45
CA VAL A 139 -17.33 -16.78 -24.13
C VAL A 139 -17.45 -15.90 -25.36
N GLY A 140 -16.60 -16.15 -26.37
CA GLY A 140 -16.45 -15.28 -27.52
C GLY A 140 -17.73 -15.07 -28.33
N LYS A 141 -18.58 -16.09 -28.48
CA LYS A 141 -19.85 -16.00 -29.22
C LYS A 141 -20.89 -15.07 -28.56
N HIS A 142 -20.77 -14.80 -27.26
CA HIS A 142 -21.75 -13.99 -26.51
C HIS A 142 -21.42 -12.50 -26.52
N ILE A 143 -20.17 -12.12 -26.76
CA ILE A 143 -19.73 -10.72 -26.74
C ILE A 143 -19.26 -10.33 -28.14
N THR A 144 -19.89 -9.30 -28.73
CA THR A 144 -19.52 -8.84 -30.08
C THR A 144 -18.26 -7.98 -30.05
N VAL A 145 -17.47 -8.04 -31.14
CA VAL A 145 -16.30 -7.18 -31.30
C VAL A 145 -16.68 -5.69 -31.20
N ASN A 146 -17.82 -5.28 -31.77
CA ASN A 146 -18.30 -3.90 -31.66
C ASN A 146 -18.53 -3.46 -30.20
N TYR A 147 -19.06 -4.35 -29.36
CA TYR A 147 -19.22 -4.09 -27.92
C TYR A 147 -17.86 -3.91 -27.23
N MET A 148 -16.89 -4.77 -27.55
CA MET A 148 -15.55 -4.69 -26.98
C MET A 148 -14.81 -3.42 -27.43
N MET A 149 -14.95 -3.06 -28.71
CA MET A 149 -14.32 -1.86 -29.27
C MET A 149 -14.92 -0.54 -28.74
N ALA A 150 -16.17 -0.56 -28.28
CA ALA A 150 -16.82 0.62 -27.71
C ALA A 150 -16.36 1.00 -26.31
N LYS A 151 -15.52 0.17 -25.66
CA LYS A 151 -14.98 0.48 -24.33
C LYS A 151 -13.98 1.61 -24.38
N ASP A 152 -14.04 2.54 -23.42
CA ASP A 152 -13.14 3.72 -23.35
C ASP A 152 -11.67 3.34 -23.35
N SER A 153 -11.30 2.29 -22.62
CA SER A 153 -9.91 1.80 -22.55
C SER A 153 -9.39 1.32 -23.91
N VAL A 154 -10.26 0.69 -24.70
CA VAL A 154 -9.96 0.24 -26.08
C VAL A 154 -9.87 1.43 -27.02
N GLN A 155 -10.87 2.33 -26.98
CA GLN A 155 -10.93 3.51 -27.84
C GLN A 155 -9.69 4.41 -27.67
N LYS A 156 -9.24 4.66 -26.45
CA LYS A 156 -8.03 5.44 -26.15
C LYS A 156 -6.79 4.84 -26.80
N ARG A 157 -6.65 3.51 -26.82
CA ARG A 157 -5.53 2.81 -27.44
C ARG A 157 -5.60 2.85 -28.97
N LEU A 158 -6.80 2.70 -29.54
CA LEU A 158 -7.01 2.72 -31.01
C LEU A 158 -6.88 4.13 -31.60
N ASN A 159 -7.25 5.17 -30.88
CA ASN A 159 -7.21 6.56 -31.35
C ASN A 159 -5.83 7.23 -31.22
N GLY A 160 -4.79 6.48 -30.89
CA GLY A 160 -3.41 6.98 -30.86
C GLY A 160 -3.03 7.78 -29.60
N GLU A 161 -3.82 7.75 -28.54
CA GLU A 161 -3.48 8.32 -27.23
C GLU A 161 -2.36 7.52 -26.51
N ALA A 162 -2.09 6.29 -26.98
CA ALA A 162 -1.02 5.44 -26.50
C ALA A 162 0.08 5.29 -27.56
N ARG A 163 1.34 5.13 -27.14
CA ARG A 163 2.50 4.96 -28.02
C ARG A 163 2.43 3.67 -28.84
N ASP A 164 1.91 2.60 -28.23
CA ASP A 164 1.82 1.28 -28.84
C ASP A 164 0.36 0.95 -29.10
N GLY A 165 0.08 0.20 -30.18
CA GLY A 165 -1.22 -0.32 -30.50
C GLY A 165 -1.75 -1.24 -29.39
N LEU A 166 -2.96 -1.77 -29.57
CA LEU A 166 -3.58 -2.75 -28.68
C LEU A 166 -3.30 -4.16 -29.20
N SER A 167 -2.61 -5.00 -28.44
CA SER A 167 -2.36 -6.39 -28.83
C SER A 167 -3.65 -7.22 -28.73
N PHE A 168 -3.72 -8.35 -29.44
CA PHE A 168 -4.82 -9.30 -29.31
C PHE A 168 -4.96 -9.80 -27.86
N THR A 169 -3.85 -10.03 -27.20
CA THR A 169 -3.78 -10.47 -25.80
C THR A 169 -4.45 -9.46 -24.88
N GLU A 170 -4.06 -8.18 -24.96
CA GLU A 170 -4.68 -7.10 -24.17
C GLU A 170 -6.16 -6.91 -24.52
N PHE A 171 -6.52 -7.00 -25.83
CA PHE A 171 -7.89 -6.84 -26.28
C PHE A 171 -8.84 -7.90 -25.70
N THR A 172 -8.33 -9.14 -25.56
CA THR A 172 -9.12 -10.25 -25.00
C THR A 172 -9.23 -10.24 -23.49
N TYR A 173 -8.40 -9.47 -22.78
CA TYR A 173 -8.41 -9.41 -21.31
C TYR A 173 -9.81 -9.15 -20.73
N GLN A 174 -10.56 -8.23 -21.32
CA GLN A 174 -11.93 -7.94 -20.88
C GLN A 174 -12.87 -9.17 -20.92
N LEU A 175 -12.63 -10.11 -21.81
CA LEU A 175 -13.39 -11.36 -21.87
C LEU A 175 -12.96 -12.36 -20.79
N LEU A 176 -11.66 -12.40 -20.46
CA LEU A 176 -11.14 -13.24 -19.39
C LEU A 176 -11.72 -12.80 -18.04
N GLN A 177 -11.65 -11.50 -17.74
CA GLN A 177 -12.23 -10.95 -16.51
C GLN A 177 -13.77 -11.10 -16.50
N GLY A 178 -14.42 -10.98 -17.66
CA GLY A 178 -15.86 -11.23 -17.79
C GLY A 178 -16.23 -12.68 -17.49
N TYR A 179 -15.40 -13.63 -17.94
CA TYR A 179 -15.60 -15.05 -17.64
C TYR A 179 -15.35 -15.38 -16.17
N ASP A 180 -14.37 -14.72 -15.51
CA ASP A 180 -14.18 -14.84 -14.07
C ASP A 180 -15.46 -14.51 -13.30
N PHE A 181 -16.17 -13.46 -13.72
CA PHE A 181 -17.42 -13.11 -13.08
C PHE A 181 -18.52 -14.15 -13.35
N LEU A 182 -18.68 -14.59 -14.59
CA LEU A 182 -19.65 -15.64 -14.95
C LEU A 182 -19.38 -16.92 -14.15
N TYR A 183 -18.12 -17.38 -14.10
CA TYR A 183 -17.75 -18.58 -13.36
C TYR A 183 -18.07 -18.49 -11.86
N GLN A 184 -17.69 -17.37 -11.24
CA GLN A 184 -17.97 -17.14 -9.81
C GLN A 184 -19.47 -16.98 -9.55
N TYR A 185 -20.23 -16.38 -10.48
CA TYR A 185 -21.66 -16.31 -10.39
C TYR A 185 -22.30 -17.71 -10.37
N GLU A 186 -21.93 -18.58 -11.30
CA GLU A 186 -22.50 -19.93 -11.42
C GLU A 186 -22.03 -20.88 -10.31
N LYS A 187 -20.77 -20.78 -9.86
CA LYS A 187 -20.19 -21.75 -8.92
C LYS A 187 -20.26 -21.31 -7.47
N PHE A 188 -20.17 -20.02 -7.20
CA PHE A 188 -20.06 -19.49 -5.83
C PHE A 188 -21.21 -18.54 -5.48
N GLY A 189 -22.15 -18.27 -6.39
CA GLY A 189 -23.27 -17.35 -6.18
C GLY A 189 -22.83 -15.90 -6.00
N VAL A 190 -21.69 -15.51 -6.58
CA VAL A 190 -21.19 -14.14 -6.54
C VAL A 190 -22.03 -13.26 -7.46
N LYS A 191 -22.77 -12.29 -6.90
CA LYS A 191 -23.66 -11.39 -7.64
C LYS A 191 -23.08 -9.99 -7.86
N LEU A 192 -22.01 -9.62 -7.17
CA LEU A 192 -21.45 -8.26 -7.23
C LEU A 192 -19.95 -8.31 -7.51
N GLN A 193 -19.49 -7.54 -8.50
CA GLN A 193 -18.08 -7.26 -8.72
C GLN A 193 -17.72 -5.88 -8.18
N LEU A 194 -16.61 -5.82 -7.42
CA LEU A 194 -16.00 -4.60 -6.91
C LEU A 194 -14.71 -4.29 -7.67
N GLY A 195 -14.38 -3.03 -7.85
CA GLY A 195 -13.13 -2.64 -8.51
C GLY A 195 -12.84 -1.15 -8.46
N GLY A 196 -11.70 -0.75 -9.01
CA GLY A 196 -11.39 0.66 -9.28
C GLY A 196 -12.21 1.19 -10.47
N ASN A 197 -12.38 2.50 -10.55
CA ASN A 197 -13.19 3.10 -11.60
C ASN A 197 -12.63 2.88 -13.03
N ASP A 198 -11.34 2.60 -13.15
CA ASP A 198 -10.69 2.20 -14.40
C ASP A 198 -11.11 0.79 -14.89
N GLN A 199 -11.64 -0.03 -13.99
CA GLN A 199 -12.11 -1.38 -14.26
C GLN A 199 -13.56 -1.45 -14.76
N TRP A 200 -14.30 -0.34 -14.76
CA TRP A 200 -15.74 -0.33 -15.12
C TRP A 200 -16.05 -1.02 -16.44
N GLY A 201 -15.20 -0.80 -17.46
CA GLY A 201 -15.36 -1.42 -18.78
C GLY A 201 -15.28 -2.94 -18.75
N ASN A 202 -14.27 -3.49 -18.06
CA ASN A 202 -14.09 -4.94 -17.90
C ASN A 202 -15.22 -5.54 -17.06
N MET A 203 -15.58 -4.89 -15.94
CA MET A 203 -16.63 -5.34 -15.02
C MET A 203 -18.00 -5.44 -15.71
N THR A 204 -18.36 -4.41 -16.49
CA THR A 204 -19.63 -4.42 -17.26
C THR A 204 -19.63 -5.44 -18.40
N THR A 205 -18.45 -5.88 -18.88
CA THR A 205 -18.38 -7.01 -19.82
C THR A 205 -18.79 -8.31 -19.11
N GLY A 206 -18.45 -8.49 -17.84
CA GLY A 206 -18.88 -9.63 -17.02
C GLY A 206 -20.40 -9.67 -16.82
N THR A 207 -21.01 -8.54 -16.43
CA THR A 207 -22.48 -8.48 -16.27
C THR A 207 -23.22 -8.74 -17.60
N GLU A 208 -22.70 -8.22 -18.71
CA GLU A 208 -23.26 -8.46 -20.04
C GLU A 208 -23.10 -9.92 -20.48
N LEU A 209 -21.96 -10.54 -20.18
CA LEU A 209 -21.74 -11.97 -20.46
C LEU A 209 -22.71 -12.84 -19.67
N ILE A 210 -22.91 -12.58 -18.38
CA ILE A 210 -23.89 -13.26 -17.52
C ILE A 210 -25.29 -13.13 -18.10
N ARG A 211 -25.71 -11.89 -18.43
CA ARG A 211 -27.04 -11.62 -19.02
C ARG A 211 -27.24 -12.37 -20.33
N ARG A 212 -26.26 -12.42 -21.21
CA ARG A 212 -26.37 -13.11 -22.53
C ARG A 212 -26.31 -14.62 -22.42
N THR A 213 -25.66 -15.14 -21.39
CA THR A 213 -25.50 -16.59 -21.18
C THR A 213 -26.69 -17.17 -20.41
N LEU A 214 -27.14 -16.50 -19.34
CA LEU A 214 -28.12 -17.00 -18.40
C LEU A 214 -29.52 -16.36 -18.54
N GLY A 215 -29.64 -15.29 -19.33
CA GLY A 215 -30.89 -14.59 -19.55
C GLY A 215 -30.97 -13.25 -18.78
N SER A 216 -32.00 -12.46 -19.11
CA SER A 216 -32.20 -11.10 -18.57
C SER A 216 -32.52 -11.06 -17.07
N GLU A 217 -32.98 -12.18 -16.52
CA GLU A 217 -33.32 -12.28 -15.09
C GLU A 217 -32.12 -12.55 -14.18
N ALA A 218 -30.92 -12.74 -14.75
CA ALA A 218 -29.71 -12.95 -13.97
C ALA A 218 -29.30 -11.65 -13.28
N GLU A 219 -29.23 -11.68 -11.94
CA GLU A 219 -28.89 -10.55 -11.08
C GLU A 219 -27.36 -10.43 -10.88
N ALA A 220 -26.69 -9.72 -11.77
CA ALA A 220 -25.25 -9.46 -11.67
C ALA A 220 -24.96 -7.96 -11.76
N TYR A 221 -24.17 -7.45 -10.83
CA TYR A 221 -23.97 -6.02 -10.60
C TYR A 221 -22.51 -5.64 -10.46
N CYS A 222 -22.21 -4.36 -10.66
CA CYS A 222 -20.90 -3.77 -10.48
C CYS A 222 -20.97 -2.51 -9.62
N LEU A 223 -19.93 -2.31 -8.80
CA LEU A 223 -19.71 -1.11 -8.02
C LEU A 223 -18.22 -0.78 -8.02
N THR A 224 -17.87 0.51 -8.23
CA THR A 224 -16.47 0.94 -8.27
C THR A 224 -16.15 2.01 -7.25
N CYS A 225 -14.87 2.00 -6.79
CA CYS A 225 -14.30 3.12 -6.04
C CYS A 225 -13.56 4.09 -6.97
N PRO A 226 -13.43 5.38 -6.57
CA PRO A 226 -12.64 6.34 -7.31
C PRO A 226 -11.15 5.95 -7.29
N LEU A 227 -10.42 6.33 -8.33
CA LEU A 227 -8.97 6.27 -8.31
C LEU A 227 -8.44 7.30 -7.32
N ILE A 228 -7.64 6.84 -6.37
CA ILE A 228 -7.10 7.71 -5.33
C ILE A 228 -5.94 8.53 -5.91
N THR A 229 -6.06 9.85 -5.76
CA THR A 229 -5.02 10.83 -6.12
C THR A 229 -4.68 11.66 -4.89
N LYS A 230 -3.48 12.24 -4.87
CA LYS A 230 -3.09 13.27 -3.90
C LYS A 230 -3.82 14.57 -4.23
N ALA A 231 -3.92 15.48 -3.25
CA ALA A 231 -4.49 16.82 -3.43
C ALA A 231 -3.79 17.63 -4.53
N ASP A 232 -2.49 17.39 -4.77
CA ASP A 232 -1.71 18.02 -5.86
C ASP A 232 -1.94 17.35 -7.25
N GLY A 233 -2.87 16.41 -7.36
CA GLY A 233 -3.20 15.68 -8.59
C GLY A 233 -2.24 14.54 -8.95
N LYS A 234 -1.17 14.33 -8.20
CA LYS A 234 -0.24 13.23 -8.45
C LYS A 234 -0.83 11.88 -8.06
N LYS A 235 -0.26 10.81 -8.63
CA LYS A 235 -0.67 9.44 -8.32
C LYS A 235 -0.41 9.13 -6.84
N PHE A 236 -1.43 8.63 -6.15
CA PHE A 236 -1.32 8.13 -4.79
C PHE A 236 -0.38 6.90 -4.71
N GLY A 237 0.41 6.84 -3.63
CA GLY A 237 1.28 5.71 -3.37
C GLY A 237 2.59 5.66 -4.14
N LYS A 238 2.87 6.66 -4.98
CA LYS A 238 4.18 6.84 -5.61
C LYS A 238 4.95 7.95 -4.91
N THR A 239 6.18 7.66 -4.54
CA THR A 239 7.19 8.62 -4.05
C THR A 239 8.33 8.69 -5.05
N GLU A 240 9.30 9.56 -4.83
CA GLU A 240 10.54 9.62 -5.64
C GLU A 240 11.32 8.29 -5.55
N SER A 241 11.22 7.58 -4.42
CA SER A 241 11.82 6.27 -4.19
C SER A 241 10.97 5.07 -4.65
N GLY A 242 9.81 5.30 -5.30
CA GLY A 242 8.95 4.25 -5.84
C GLY A 242 7.63 4.06 -5.10
N ASN A 243 7.09 2.83 -5.11
CA ASN A 243 5.83 2.50 -4.44
C ASN A 243 6.00 2.36 -2.93
N ILE A 244 4.96 2.71 -2.16
CA ILE A 244 4.85 2.36 -0.75
C ILE A 244 4.18 0.98 -0.66
N TRP A 245 4.96 -0.01 -0.26
CA TRP A 245 4.57 -1.41 -0.22
C TRP A 245 3.94 -1.78 1.13
N LEU A 246 3.09 -2.81 1.13
CA LEU A 246 2.51 -3.37 2.36
C LEU A 246 3.44 -4.39 3.03
N ASP A 247 4.45 -4.90 2.30
CA ASP A 247 5.48 -5.77 2.86
C ASP A 247 6.54 -4.95 3.61
N ARG A 248 6.85 -5.36 4.85
CA ARG A 248 7.80 -4.68 5.73
C ARG A 248 9.25 -4.70 5.23
N ASN A 249 9.60 -5.70 4.41
CA ASN A 249 10.94 -5.82 3.85
C ASN A 249 11.15 -4.92 2.62
N ARG A 250 10.05 -4.46 1.98
CA ARG A 250 10.07 -3.52 0.85
C ARG A 250 9.85 -2.07 1.27
N THR A 251 9.02 -1.84 2.27
CA THR A 251 8.81 -0.53 2.92
C THR A 251 8.75 -0.79 4.42
N THR A 252 9.74 -0.30 5.17
CA THR A 252 9.78 -0.51 6.61
C THR A 252 8.56 0.08 7.29
N PRO A 253 8.12 -0.46 8.44
CA PRO A 253 7.01 0.12 9.22
C PRO A 253 7.24 1.60 9.55
N TYR A 254 8.49 2.01 9.79
CA TYR A 254 8.84 3.41 9.98
C TYR A 254 8.58 4.26 8.73
N ALA A 255 9.11 3.86 7.57
CA ALA A 255 8.89 4.58 6.31
C ALA A 255 7.42 4.61 5.92
N PHE A 256 6.69 3.51 6.16
CA PHE A 256 5.25 3.41 5.98
C PHE A 256 4.48 4.37 6.89
N TYR A 257 4.80 4.43 8.18
CA TYR A 257 4.24 5.36 9.15
C TYR A 257 4.51 6.82 8.75
N GLN A 258 5.75 7.15 8.37
CA GLN A 258 6.14 8.49 7.93
C GLN A 258 5.39 8.94 6.67
N PHE A 259 5.11 8.03 5.73
CA PHE A 259 4.31 8.36 4.56
C PHE A 259 2.94 8.94 4.96
N TRP A 260 2.22 8.28 5.85
CA TRP A 260 0.91 8.71 6.31
C TRP A 260 0.98 9.95 7.22
N LEU A 261 2.00 10.00 8.06
CA LEU A 261 2.23 11.16 8.93
C LEU A 261 2.48 12.45 8.14
N ASN A 262 3.06 12.37 6.95
CA ASN A 262 3.47 13.51 6.14
C ASN A 262 2.49 13.92 5.02
N VAL A 263 1.30 13.32 4.94
CA VAL A 263 0.29 13.75 3.98
C VAL A 263 -0.22 15.17 4.30
N SER A 264 -0.76 15.87 3.29
CA SER A 264 -1.37 17.19 3.49
C SER A 264 -2.62 17.11 4.38
N ASP A 265 -3.08 18.25 4.89
CA ASP A 265 -4.29 18.30 5.72
C ASP A 265 -5.52 17.84 4.91
N GLU A 266 -5.63 18.28 3.66
CA GLU A 266 -6.70 17.88 2.74
C GLU A 266 -6.67 16.36 2.46
N ASP A 267 -5.50 15.80 2.20
CA ASP A 267 -5.33 14.36 2.01
C ASP A 267 -5.65 13.57 3.29
N ALA A 268 -5.26 14.08 4.45
CA ALA A 268 -5.54 13.42 5.73
C ALA A 268 -7.05 13.29 5.99
N GLU A 269 -7.85 14.33 5.72
CA GLU A 269 -9.32 14.30 5.85
C GLU A 269 -9.97 13.27 4.90
N LYS A 270 -9.41 13.13 3.69
CA LYS A 270 -9.86 12.14 2.72
C LYS A 270 -9.42 10.73 3.12
N TYR A 271 -8.15 10.55 3.44
CA TYR A 271 -7.56 9.23 3.64
C TYR A 271 -7.98 8.57 4.94
N ILE A 272 -8.27 9.32 6.00
CA ILE A 272 -8.76 8.73 7.26
C ILE A 272 -10.11 8.04 7.07
N LYS A 273 -10.96 8.55 6.16
CA LYS A 273 -12.24 7.95 5.79
C LYS A 273 -12.04 6.65 5.00
N ILE A 274 -11.09 6.66 4.05
CA ILE A 274 -10.89 5.56 3.11
C ILE A 274 -10.10 4.40 3.75
N PHE A 275 -9.00 4.71 4.45
CA PHE A 275 -8.01 3.73 4.86
C PHE A 275 -8.10 3.30 6.33
N THR A 276 -9.15 3.71 7.03
CA THR A 276 -9.38 3.24 8.41
C THR A 276 -10.72 2.55 8.57
N SER A 277 -10.86 1.80 9.66
CA SER A 277 -12.12 1.18 10.07
C SER A 277 -12.84 1.97 11.16
N LEU A 278 -12.44 3.20 11.42
CA LEU A 278 -13.07 4.10 12.39
C LEU A 278 -14.51 4.41 11.99
N GLU A 279 -15.39 4.57 12.98
CA GLU A 279 -16.77 4.96 12.76
C GLU A 279 -16.86 6.46 12.39
N LYS A 280 -17.96 6.85 11.76
CA LYS A 280 -18.15 8.18 11.19
C LYS A 280 -18.01 9.30 12.21
N ASP A 281 -18.67 9.16 13.36
CA ASP A 281 -18.65 10.15 14.44
C ASP A 281 -17.25 10.36 15.03
N VAL A 282 -16.45 9.30 15.13
CA VAL A 282 -15.05 9.38 15.56
C VAL A 282 -14.22 10.16 14.53
N ILE A 283 -14.40 9.88 13.24
CA ILE A 283 -13.70 10.60 12.18
C ILE A 283 -14.11 12.06 12.12
N ASP A 284 -15.40 12.36 12.21
CA ASP A 284 -15.91 13.74 12.19
C ASP A 284 -15.35 14.57 13.37
N ALA A 285 -15.28 13.97 14.58
CA ALA A 285 -14.68 14.62 15.74
C ALA A 285 -13.17 14.86 15.56
N LEU A 286 -12.43 13.92 14.99
CA LEU A 286 -10.99 14.07 14.71
C LEU A 286 -10.71 15.15 13.66
N ILE A 287 -11.55 15.25 12.63
CA ILE A 287 -11.45 16.29 11.61
C ILE A 287 -11.69 17.67 12.22
N GLU A 288 -12.72 17.80 13.06
CA GLU A 288 -13.04 19.07 13.74
C GLU A 288 -11.91 19.51 14.68
N GLU A 289 -11.37 18.57 15.50
CA GLU A 289 -10.21 18.85 16.35
C GLU A 289 -9.00 19.31 15.53
N HIS A 290 -8.73 18.61 14.42
CA HIS A 290 -7.59 18.94 13.56
C HIS A 290 -7.71 20.34 12.94
N ARG A 291 -8.92 20.74 12.49
CA ARG A 291 -9.17 22.04 11.89
C ARG A 291 -8.96 23.21 12.87
N GLN A 292 -9.11 22.97 14.17
CA GLN A 292 -8.85 23.98 15.21
C GLN A 292 -7.34 24.26 15.38
N ASP A 293 -6.48 23.24 15.22
CA ASP A 293 -5.02 23.39 15.30
C ASP A 293 -4.30 22.41 14.36
N PRO A 294 -4.25 22.70 13.05
CA PRO A 294 -3.61 21.80 12.06
C PRO A 294 -2.12 21.55 12.33
N GLY A 295 -1.44 22.52 13.00
CA GLY A 295 -0.03 22.44 13.34
C GLY A 295 0.33 21.26 14.25
N ARG A 296 -0.61 20.77 15.05
CA ARG A 296 -0.45 19.59 15.90
C ARG A 296 -0.46 18.28 15.12
N ARG A 297 -0.95 18.28 13.87
CA ARG A 297 -1.05 17.12 12.98
C ARG A 297 -1.77 15.91 13.62
N THR A 298 -2.79 16.18 14.44
CA THR A 298 -3.53 15.15 15.18
C THR A 298 -4.17 14.13 14.23
N LEU A 299 -4.75 14.63 13.12
CA LEU A 299 -5.42 13.79 12.13
C LEU A 299 -4.44 12.87 11.39
N GLN A 300 -3.30 13.40 10.92
CA GLN A 300 -2.26 12.62 10.25
C GLN A 300 -1.67 11.56 11.17
N ARG A 301 -1.45 11.91 12.44
CA ARG A 301 -0.96 10.97 13.43
C ARG A 301 -1.92 9.82 13.63
N ARG A 302 -3.21 10.11 13.84
CA ARG A 302 -4.22 9.07 13.99
C ARG A 302 -4.34 8.19 12.75
N LEU A 303 -4.32 8.79 11.56
CA LEU A 303 -4.30 8.07 10.29
C LEU A 303 -3.09 7.12 10.20
N ALA A 304 -1.89 7.63 10.47
CA ALA A 304 -0.66 6.84 10.43
C ALA A 304 -0.67 5.68 11.43
N GLU A 305 -1.16 5.91 12.65
CA GLU A 305 -1.29 4.89 13.69
C GLU A 305 -2.26 3.78 13.27
N GLU A 306 -3.47 4.14 12.81
CA GLU A 306 -4.49 3.16 12.42
C GLU A 306 -4.06 2.30 11.23
N VAL A 307 -3.49 2.93 10.19
CA VAL A 307 -3.12 2.21 8.98
C VAL A 307 -1.86 1.36 9.21
N THR A 308 -0.86 1.88 9.94
CA THR A 308 0.36 1.11 10.25
C THR A 308 0.03 -0.11 11.14
N ARG A 309 -0.81 0.05 12.16
CA ARG A 309 -1.26 -1.07 13.01
C ARG A 309 -1.97 -2.14 12.19
N MET A 310 -2.85 -1.74 11.27
CA MET A 310 -3.66 -2.66 10.47
C MET A 310 -2.82 -3.42 9.43
N VAL A 311 -1.86 -2.76 8.79
CA VAL A 311 -1.02 -3.34 7.72
C VAL A 311 0.12 -4.18 8.30
N HIS A 312 0.75 -3.72 9.35
CA HIS A 312 1.90 -4.37 9.97
C HIS A 312 1.48 -5.06 11.29
N SER A 313 1.76 -4.43 12.43
CA SER A 313 1.35 -4.92 13.76
C SER A 313 1.35 -3.77 14.77
N GLN A 314 0.90 -4.03 16.02
CA GLN A 314 1.04 -3.06 17.11
C GLN A 314 2.51 -2.84 17.46
N ASP A 315 3.31 -3.90 17.52
CA ASP A 315 4.75 -3.82 17.83
C ASP A 315 5.51 -3.00 16.77
N ASP A 316 5.19 -3.21 15.49
CA ASP A 316 5.76 -2.41 14.39
C ASP A 316 5.34 -0.93 14.46
N LEU A 317 4.12 -0.64 14.87
CA LEU A 317 3.67 0.74 15.11
C LEU A 317 4.45 1.38 16.25
N ASP A 318 4.58 0.69 17.39
CA ASP A 318 5.27 1.19 18.57
C ASP A 318 6.74 1.49 18.24
N MET A 319 7.39 0.63 17.46
CA MET A 319 8.74 0.82 16.95
C MET A 319 8.82 2.02 15.99
N ALA A 320 7.87 2.16 15.05
CA ALA A 320 7.84 3.29 14.12
C ALA A 320 7.62 4.64 14.82
N VAL A 321 6.77 4.68 15.85
CA VAL A 321 6.54 5.87 16.69
C VAL A 321 7.79 6.21 17.49
N ALA A 322 8.43 5.22 18.12
CA ALA A 322 9.70 5.41 18.84
C ALA A 322 10.79 5.95 17.91
N ALA A 323 10.95 5.36 16.73
CA ALA A 323 11.88 5.81 15.69
C ALA A 323 11.61 7.26 15.25
N SER A 324 10.34 7.62 15.04
CA SER A 324 9.95 8.99 14.69
C SER A 324 10.36 10.00 15.77
N ASN A 325 10.23 9.63 17.04
CA ASN A 325 10.63 10.46 18.17
C ASN A 325 12.15 10.62 18.31
N ILE A 326 12.94 9.73 17.73
CA ILE A 326 14.41 9.80 17.78
C ILE A 326 14.93 11.05 17.05
N LEU A 327 14.38 11.36 15.88
CA LEU A 327 14.82 12.55 15.13
C LEU A 327 14.27 13.86 15.73
N PHE A 328 13.06 13.85 16.25
CA PHE A 328 12.31 15.07 16.59
C PHE A 328 12.08 15.26 18.08
N GLY A 329 12.37 14.27 18.92
CA GLY A 329 12.08 14.23 20.36
C GLY A 329 13.31 14.13 21.27
N LYS A 330 13.01 13.92 22.56
CA LYS A 330 13.99 13.61 23.61
C LYS A 330 14.19 12.09 23.68
N SER A 331 14.88 11.49 22.71
CA SER A 331 15.22 10.08 22.73
C SER A 331 16.56 9.82 23.41
N THR A 332 16.73 8.63 23.98
CA THR A 332 17.93 8.17 24.65
C THR A 332 18.70 7.17 23.79
N LYS A 333 19.90 6.77 24.23
CA LYS A 333 20.69 5.70 23.59
C LYS A 333 19.92 4.37 23.57
N GLU A 334 19.20 4.06 24.63
CA GLU A 334 18.38 2.84 24.72
C GLU A 334 17.33 2.79 23.61
N ASN A 335 16.72 3.92 23.27
CA ASN A 335 15.75 3.97 22.16
C ASN A 335 16.42 3.70 20.80
N LEU A 336 17.66 4.10 20.58
CA LEU A 336 18.41 3.78 19.36
C LEU A 336 18.72 2.28 19.28
N LEU A 337 19.11 1.66 20.40
CA LEU A 337 19.48 0.24 20.47
C LEU A 337 18.26 -0.70 20.32
N GLN A 338 17.05 -0.20 20.44
CA GLN A 338 15.81 -0.97 20.22
C GLN A 338 15.40 -1.04 18.75
N LEU A 339 15.99 -0.20 17.87
CA LEU A 339 15.69 -0.24 16.45
C LEU A 339 16.39 -1.43 15.79
N ASP A 340 15.69 -2.13 14.88
CA ASP A 340 16.39 -3.02 13.96
C ASP A 340 17.24 -2.21 12.95
N GLU A 341 18.23 -2.85 12.36
CA GLU A 341 19.20 -2.21 11.46
C GLU A 341 18.52 -1.50 10.29
N GLN A 342 17.47 -2.12 9.71
CA GLN A 342 16.74 -1.55 8.59
C GLN A 342 16.02 -0.26 9.00
N THR A 343 15.33 -0.27 10.14
CA THR A 343 14.65 0.92 10.69
C THR A 343 15.67 1.99 11.05
N PHE A 344 16.79 1.62 11.65
CA PHE A 344 17.85 2.55 11.99
C PHE A 344 18.41 3.27 10.74
N THR A 345 18.73 2.51 9.69
CA THR A 345 19.24 3.08 8.44
C THR A 345 18.21 3.96 7.74
N ASP A 346 16.93 3.59 7.75
CA ASP A 346 15.84 4.40 7.19
C ASP A 346 15.64 5.72 7.96
N VAL A 347 15.73 5.70 9.29
CA VAL A 347 15.64 6.92 10.13
C VAL A 347 16.73 7.92 9.76
N PHE A 348 17.93 7.45 9.49
CA PHE A 348 19.09 8.29 9.24
C PHE A 348 19.53 8.39 7.77
N LYS A 349 18.73 7.87 6.82
CA LYS A 349 19.08 7.84 5.37
C LYS A 349 19.41 9.22 4.77
N ASP A 350 18.78 10.28 5.27
CA ASP A 350 18.90 11.65 4.72
C ASP A 350 19.94 12.50 5.45
N VAL A 351 20.65 11.93 6.45
CA VAL A 351 21.77 12.63 7.11
C VAL A 351 23.09 12.35 6.40
N PRO A 352 24.11 13.21 6.54
CA PRO A 352 25.44 12.92 6.00
C PRO A 352 26.01 11.60 6.51
N HIS A 353 26.47 10.75 5.60
CA HIS A 353 27.09 9.46 5.89
C HIS A 353 28.58 9.53 5.63
N TYR A 354 29.35 8.91 6.53
CA TYR A 354 30.80 8.79 6.46
C TYR A 354 31.20 7.34 6.68
N GLU A 355 32.25 6.90 6.01
CA GLU A 355 32.87 5.58 6.23
C GLU A 355 34.14 5.71 7.01
N ALA A 356 34.39 4.79 7.93
CA ALA A 356 35.63 4.72 8.71
C ALA A 356 36.10 3.28 8.90
N SER A 357 37.42 3.08 9.04
CA SER A 357 37.95 1.78 9.43
C SER A 357 37.87 1.62 10.97
N LYS A 358 37.98 0.38 11.45
CA LYS A 358 38.06 0.09 12.90
C LYS A 358 39.23 0.76 13.63
N ASP A 359 40.19 1.30 12.89
CA ASP A 359 41.36 2.02 13.49
C ASP A 359 40.95 3.31 14.21
N ILE A 360 39.73 3.80 14.02
CA ILE A 360 39.20 4.93 14.81
C ILE A 360 38.90 4.56 16.25
N LEU A 361 38.76 3.26 16.56
CA LEU A 361 38.45 2.80 17.90
C LEU A 361 39.67 3.03 18.82
N GLY A 362 39.44 3.61 19.98
CA GLY A 362 40.47 4.05 20.92
C GLY A 362 41.00 5.45 20.65
N GLN A 363 40.69 6.08 19.51
CA GLN A 363 41.10 7.45 19.21
C GLN A 363 40.19 8.49 19.88
N PRO A 364 40.72 9.68 20.21
CA PRO A 364 39.89 10.78 20.72
C PRO A 364 38.79 11.21 19.74
N ALA A 365 37.59 11.45 20.24
CA ALA A 365 36.45 11.85 19.41
C ALA A 365 36.74 13.09 18.54
N VAL A 366 37.54 14.05 19.05
CA VAL A 366 37.95 15.24 18.31
C VAL A 366 38.81 14.92 17.08
N GLU A 367 39.60 13.86 17.15
CA GLU A 367 40.40 13.39 16.01
C GLU A 367 39.55 12.66 15.02
N VAL A 368 38.73 11.72 15.48
CA VAL A 368 37.84 10.90 14.65
C VAL A 368 36.86 11.77 13.84
N PHE A 369 36.13 12.68 14.48
CA PHE A 369 35.05 13.46 13.81
C PHE A 369 35.57 14.61 12.94
N ASN A 370 36.87 14.87 12.94
CA ASN A 370 37.50 15.89 12.11
C ASN A 370 38.60 15.31 11.20
N GLN A 371 38.72 13.99 11.07
CA GLN A 371 39.68 13.38 10.16
C GLN A 371 39.39 13.73 8.69
N GLU A 372 40.38 13.58 7.83
CA GLU A 372 40.24 13.81 6.39
C GLU A 372 39.11 12.94 5.80
N GLY A 373 38.25 13.56 4.98
CA GLY A 373 37.08 12.89 4.38
C GLY A 373 35.82 12.83 5.27
N MET A 374 35.92 13.13 6.58
CA MET A 374 34.76 13.12 7.49
C MET A 374 34.27 14.53 7.86
N GLN A 375 35.16 15.38 8.39
CA GLN A 375 34.96 16.80 8.70
C GLN A 375 33.53 17.19 9.17
N ILE A 376 33.00 16.46 10.17
CA ILE A 376 31.64 16.72 10.72
C ILE A 376 31.57 18.12 11.34
N PHE A 377 32.72 18.60 11.83
CA PHE A 377 32.86 19.95 12.36
C PHE A 377 33.81 20.78 11.49
N PRO A 378 33.60 22.10 11.35
CA PRO A 378 34.45 22.98 10.56
C PRO A 378 35.89 23.01 11.03
N SER A 379 36.12 22.77 12.32
CA SER A 379 37.47 22.65 12.93
C SER A 379 37.42 21.95 14.28
N LYS A 380 38.56 21.37 14.66
CA LYS A 380 38.77 20.81 16.03
C LYS A 380 38.52 21.85 17.14
N SER A 381 38.82 23.12 16.88
CA SER A 381 38.58 24.21 17.84
C SER A 381 37.09 24.47 18.05
N GLU A 382 36.29 24.45 16.95
CA GLU A 382 34.87 24.61 17.04
C GLU A 382 34.21 23.44 17.77
N MET A 383 34.60 22.21 17.44
CA MET A 383 34.13 21.02 18.15
C MET A 383 34.39 21.13 19.67
N ARG A 384 35.61 21.50 20.07
CA ARG A 384 35.97 21.67 21.49
C ARG A 384 35.09 22.69 22.19
N LYS A 385 34.78 23.80 21.53
CA LYS A 385 33.81 24.82 22.04
C LYS A 385 32.40 24.22 22.22
N LEU A 386 31.94 23.49 21.23
CA LEU A 386 30.59 22.89 21.26
C LEU A 386 30.48 21.81 22.33
N VAL A 387 31.53 20.97 22.51
CA VAL A 387 31.54 19.93 23.56
C VAL A 387 31.47 20.57 24.94
N ARG A 388 32.28 21.62 25.21
CA ARG A 388 32.21 22.37 26.47
C ARG A 388 30.85 22.99 26.74
N GLY A 389 30.15 23.39 25.73
CA GLY A 389 28.76 23.90 25.79
C GLY A 389 27.69 22.82 25.82
N GLY A 390 28.04 21.52 25.84
CA GLY A 390 27.10 20.40 25.81
C GLY A 390 26.35 20.29 24.49
N GLY A 391 26.94 20.79 23.40
CA GLY A 391 26.35 20.83 22.06
C GLY A 391 26.73 19.66 21.15
N VAL A 392 27.47 18.67 21.64
CA VAL A 392 27.82 17.46 20.87
C VAL A 392 27.37 16.22 21.63
N SER A 393 26.74 15.30 20.95
CA SER A 393 26.37 13.99 21.48
C SER A 393 26.86 12.87 20.55
N LEU A 394 27.22 11.75 21.13
CA LEU A 394 27.44 10.48 20.46
C LEU A 394 26.34 9.52 20.88
N ASN A 395 25.64 8.95 19.92
CA ASN A 395 24.52 8.02 20.17
C ASN A 395 23.51 8.58 21.19
N LYS A 396 23.14 9.87 21.07
CA LYS A 396 22.26 10.62 21.99
C LYS A 396 22.79 10.91 23.39
N GLU A 397 23.96 10.40 23.76
CA GLU A 397 24.64 10.74 25.01
C GLU A 397 25.59 11.92 24.79
N LYS A 398 25.56 12.90 25.67
CA LYS A 398 26.47 14.05 25.59
C LYS A 398 27.91 13.61 25.75
N LEU A 399 28.79 14.03 24.85
CA LEU A 399 30.21 13.86 25.02
C LEU A 399 30.68 14.63 26.26
N ALA A 400 31.26 13.90 27.22
CA ALA A 400 31.76 14.47 28.46
C ALA A 400 33.03 15.33 28.23
N ALA A 401 33.89 14.90 27.31
CA ALA A 401 35.11 15.58 26.92
C ALA A 401 35.38 15.40 25.41
N PHE A 402 36.08 16.36 24.81
CA PHE A 402 36.40 16.31 23.37
C PHE A 402 37.48 15.25 23.04
N ASP A 403 38.28 14.86 24.02
CA ASP A 403 39.31 13.83 23.96
C ASP A 403 38.83 12.45 24.46
N GLN A 404 37.54 12.31 24.78
CA GLN A 404 36.92 11.03 25.09
C GLN A 404 37.18 10.04 23.94
N PRO A 405 37.73 8.83 24.23
CA PRO A 405 37.97 7.85 23.19
C PRO A 405 36.67 7.30 22.64
N VAL A 406 36.61 7.10 21.34
CA VAL A 406 35.53 6.33 20.68
C VAL A 406 35.83 4.84 20.84
N THR A 407 34.93 4.09 21.42
CA THR A 407 35.17 2.69 21.78
C THR A 407 34.27 1.74 21.01
N ALA A 408 34.53 0.43 21.06
CA ALA A 408 33.67 -0.58 20.48
C ALA A 408 32.26 -0.60 21.12
N ASP A 409 32.15 -0.21 22.40
CA ASP A 409 30.88 -0.13 23.13
C ASP A 409 30.00 1.06 22.66
N ASP A 410 30.58 1.97 21.90
CA ASP A 410 29.83 3.05 21.25
C ASP A 410 29.21 2.62 19.93
N LEU A 411 29.58 1.46 19.37
CA LEU A 411 29.03 1.01 18.10
C LEU A 411 27.62 0.47 18.27
N ILE A 412 26.66 1.05 17.57
CA ILE A 412 25.30 0.51 17.38
C ILE A 412 25.42 -0.61 16.35
N ASP A 413 24.88 -1.78 16.66
CA ASP A 413 24.96 -3.00 15.82
C ASP A 413 26.41 -3.36 15.39
N GLY A 414 27.39 -2.98 16.20
CA GLY A 414 28.82 -3.24 15.95
C GLY A 414 29.41 -2.44 14.77
N LYS A 415 28.70 -1.46 14.21
CA LYS A 415 29.13 -0.74 13.00
C LYS A 415 28.71 0.72 12.87
N TYR A 416 27.76 1.23 13.65
CA TYR A 416 27.25 2.59 13.46
C TYR A 416 27.59 3.51 14.65
N LEU A 417 27.99 4.76 14.35
CA LEU A 417 28.10 5.82 15.32
C LEU A 417 27.22 6.99 14.86
N LEU A 418 26.32 7.44 15.71
CA LEU A 418 25.49 8.59 15.44
C LEU A 418 26.02 9.83 16.15
N VAL A 419 26.59 10.76 15.39
CA VAL A 419 27.11 12.04 15.91
C VAL A 419 26.02 13.12 15.76
N GLN A 420 25.71 13.82 16.85
CA GLN A 420 24.76 14.93 16.85
C GLN A 420 25.47 16.26 17.20
N LYS A 421 25.29 17.24 16.29
CA LYS A 421 25.76 18.63 16.45
C LYS A 421 24.59 19.56 16.73
N GLY A 422 24.49 20.08 17.95
CA GLY A 422 23.32 20.88 18.37
C GLY A 422 22.07 20.05 18.50
N LYS A 423 20.88 20.65 18.19
CA LYS A 423 19.58 20.00 18.43
C LYS A 423 19.06 19.12 17.27
N LYS A 424 19.48 19.40 16.02
CA LYS A 424 18.83 18.80 14.84
C LYS A 424 19.79 18.25 13.79
N ASN A 425 21.08 18.50 13.89
CA ASN A 425 22.04 18.07 12.86
C ASN A 425 22.68 16.75 13.27
N TYR A 426 22.44 15.71 12.49
CA TYR A 426 22.99 14.39 12.68
C TYR A 426 23.98 14.05 11.56
N SER A 427 24.94 13.21 11.87
CA SER A 427 25.85 12.56 10.93
C SER A 427 26.01 11.11 11.33
N LEU A 428 25.99 10.20 10.36
CA LEU A 428 26.17 8.76 10.59
C LEU A 428 27.54 8.32 10.12
N ILE A 429 28.30 7.69 10.99
CA ILE A 429 29.59 7.06 10.66
C ILE A 429 29.38 5.55 10.60
N ILE A 430 29.76 4.94 9.47
CA ILE A 430 29.69 3.49 9.23
C ILE A 430 31.10 2.95 9.40
N VAL A 431 31.34 2.14 10.43
CA VAL A 431 32.63 1.52 10.74
C VAL A 431 32.69 0.15 10.07
N LYS A 432 33.67 -0.05 9.20
CA LYS A 432 33.87 -1.29 8.42
C LYS A 432 34.99 -2.16 9.01
#